data_e4f674d30f8a5e685319e49cb5c2769e
#
_entry.id   e4f674d30f8a5e685319e49cb5c2769e
#
_cell.length_a   1.000
_cell.length_b   1.000
_cell.length_c   1.000
_cell.angle_alpha   90.00
_cell.angle_beta   90.00
_cell.angle_gamma   90.00
#
_symmetry.space_group_name_H-M   'P 1'
#
loop_
_entity.id
_entity.type
_entity.pdbx_description
1 polymer ?
#
loop_
_entity_poly.entity_id
_entity_poly.type
_entity_poly.pdbx_seq_one_letter_code
_entity_poly.pdbx_strand_id
1 'polypeptide(L)'
;MTEQRNAHEPAGERLKHLAEIHGVSTEYWDYHGKLAAPSRETLVAVLTALGVDASSDEQIECSIAEADLAPWRRILPPTVVARQGTKASVAVHAPEGAGVELGVALEDGGTRELTRVEDRTSPREVDDVLIGRATFALPLDLPLGWHTLVARVRVEGEENVRTATASLAVTQVRRSEERRVGKECR
;
A
#
# COMPACT_ATOMS: atom_id res chain seq x y z
N MET A 1 1.97 15.10 48.56
CA MET A 1 1.89 15.40 47.10
C MET A 1 2.80 14.43 46.39
N THR A 2 2.21 13.31 45.94
CA THR A 2 2.95 12.23 45.30
C THR A 2 2.87 12.48 43.80
N GLU A 3 3.96 12.94 43.23
CA GLU A 3 4.14 13.13 41.81
C GLU A 3 4.18 11.75 41.14
N GLN A 4 3.03 11.32 40.58
CA GLN A 4 2.96 10.16 39.71
C GLN A 4 3.74 10.48 38.43
N ARG A 5 5.00 10.12 38.41
CA ARG A 5 5.77 9.94 37.21
C ARG A 5 5.10 8.80 36.43
N ASN A 6 4.21 9.13 35.48
CA ASN A 6 3.81 8.21 34.46
C ASN A 6 5.07 7.85 33.68
N ALA A 7 5.71 6.76 34.08
CA ALA A 7 6.75 6.13 33.30
C ALA A 7 6.08 5.58 32.03
N HIS A 8 6.16 6.36 30.98
CA HIS A 8 5.67 6.02 29.66
C HIS A 8 6.55 4.90 29.13
N GLU A 9 6.04 3.69 29.13
CA GLU A 9 6.77 2.52 28.61
C GLU A 9 6.96 2.69 27.10
N PRO A 10 8.20 2.63 26.59
CA PRO A 10 8.44 2.75 25.16
C PRO A 10 7.74 1.60 24.41
N ALA A 11 7.14 1.91 23.26
CA ALA A 11 6.50 0.92 22.42
C ALA A 11 7.53 -0.12 21.95
N GLY A 12 7.20 -1.39 22.09
CA GLY A 12 8.03 -2.48 21.56
C GLY A 12 8.18 -2.40 20.04
N GLU A 13 9.28 -2.91 19.50
CA GLU A 13 9.59 -2.83 18.04
C GLU A 13 8.49 -3.45 17.17
N ARG A 14 7.83 -4.54 17.63
CA ARG A 14 6.72 -5.17 16.91
C ARG A 14 5.49 -4.26 16.81
N LEU A 15 5.16 -3.54 17.88
CA LEU A 15 4.05 -2.58 17.88
C LEU A 15 4.35 -1.39 16.95
N LYS A 16 5.59 -0.91 16.93
CA LYS A 16 6.01 0.12 15.99
C LYS A 16 5.88 -0.36 14.55
N HIS A 17 6.37 -1.57 14.27
CA HIS A 17 6.25 -2.18 12.95
C HIS A 17 4.77 -2.31 12.50
N LEU A 18 3.88 -2.77 13.39
CA LEU A 18 2.44 -2.83 13.11
C LEU A 18 1.86 -1.44 12.82
N ALA A 19 2.27 -0.42 13.60
CA ALA A 19 1.84 0.96 13.39
C ALA A 19 2.28 1.48 12.02
N GLU A 20 3.53 1.23 11.61
CA GLU A 20 4.08 1.64 10.32
C GLU A 20 3.36 0.95 9.14
N ILE A 21 3.05 -0.34 9.24
CA ILE A 21 2.25 -1.07 8.24
C ILE A 21 0.90 -0.38 8.01
N HIS A 22 0.29 0.14 9.07
CA HIS A 22 -0.99 0.86 9.02
C HIS A 22 -0.85 2.38 8.78
N GLY A 23 0.36 2.86 8.42
CA GLY A 23 0.61 4.27 8.10
C GLY A 23 0.63 5.21 9.31
N VAL A 24 0.75 4.66 10.51
CA VAL A 24 0.86 5.43 11.76
C VAL A 24 2.33 5.74 12.01
N SER A 25 2.67 7.03 12.14
CA SER A 25 4.03 7.47 12.43
C SER A 25 4.45 7.06 13.85
N THR A 26 5.61 6.44 13.95
CA THR A 26 6.21 6.01 15.23
C THR A 26 7.18 7.04 15.81
N GLU A 27 7.46 8.10 15.04
CA GLU A 27 8.28 9.24 15.44
C GLU A 27 7.72 10.52 14.80
N TYR A 28 7.85 11.65 15.50
CA TYR A 28 7.47 12.97 14.98
C TYR A 28 8.32 14.07 15.62
N TRP A 29 8.47 15.18 14.90
CA TRP A 29 9.12 16.36 15.43
C TRP A 29 8.08 17.23 16.17
N ASP A 30 8.33 17.52 17.45
CA ASP A 30 7.48 18.40 18.21
C ASP A 30 7.67 19.87 17.77
N TYR A 31 6.85 20.76 18.31
CA TYR A 31 6.91 22.19 17.96
C TYR A 31 8.19 22.88 18.47
N HIS A 32 8.96 22.25 19.37
CA HIS A 32 10.28 22.70 19.81
C HIS A 32 11.42 22.16 18.94
N GLY A 33 11.12 21.38 17.90
CA GLY A 33 12.12 20.74 17.05
C GLY A 33 12.84 19.57 17.72
N LYS A 34 12.22 18.91 18.68
CA LYS A 34 12.72 17.67 19.29
C LYS A 34 12.01 16.47 18.68
N LEU A 35 12.78 15.43 18.39
CA LEU A 35 12.22 14.15 17.99
C LEU A 35 11.51 13.52 19.20
N ALA A 36 10.24 13.18 19.03
CA ALA A 36 9.39 12.54 20.01
C ALA A 36 8.80 11.26 19.43
N ALA A 37 8.48 10.30 20.28
CA ALA A 37 7.80 9.07 19.90
C ALA A 37 6.48 8.96 20.67
N PRO A 38 5.39 8.49 20.06
CA PRO A 38 4.16 8.19 20.78
C PRO A 38 4.39 7.03 21.74
N SER A 39 3.62 7.01 22.80
CA SER A 39 3.69 5.93 23.77
C SER A 39 3.04 4.65 23.26
N ARG A 40 3.30 3.53 23.95
CA ARG A 40 2.64 2.25 23.71
C ARG A 40 1.11 2.40 23.71
N GLU A 41 0.56 3.05 24.76
CA GLU A 41 -0.89 3.26 24.91
C GLU A 41 -1.46 4.08 23.76
N THR A 42 -0.74 5.11 23.31
CA THR A 42 -1.15 5.95 22.19
C THR A 42 -1.20 5.14 20.89
N LEU A 43 -0.17 4.34 20.60
CA LEU A 43 -0.14 3.50 19.41
C LEU A 43 -1.25 2.45 19.42
N VAL A 44 -1.46 1.77 20.57
CA VAL A 44 -2.55 0.81 20.73
C VAL A 44 -3.91 1.47 20.52
N ALA A 45 -4.14 2.64 21.10
CA ALA A 45 -5.41 3.38 20.94
C ALA A 45 -5.67 3.77 19.48
N VAL A 46 -4.63 4.25 18.77
CA VAL A 46 -4.74 4.60 17.33
C VAL A 46 -5.02 3.36 16.49
N LEU A 47 -4.28 2.27 16.70
CA LEU A 47 -4.49 1.00 15.97
C LEU A 47 -5.89 0.46 16.22
N THR A 48 -6.38 0.48 17.47
CA THR A 48 -7.74 0.07 17.81
C THR A 48 -8.78 0.94 17.09
N ALA A 49 -8.56 2.25 16.99
CA ALA A 49 -9.44 3.16 16.24
C ALA A 49 -9.43 2.87 14.73
N LEU A 50 -8.34 2.29 14.19
CA LEU A 50 -8.24 1.79 12.82
C LEU A 50 -8.84 0.39 12.64
N GLY A 51 -9.36 -0.23 13.71
CA GLY A 51 -9.91 -1.58 13.68
C GLY A 51 -8.83 -2.69 13.75
N VAL A 52 -7.61 -2.36 14.20
CA VAL A 52 -6.49 -3.29 14.32
C VAL A 52 -6.32 -3.68 15.79
N ASP A 53 -6.32 -4.98 16.08
CA ASP A 53 -6.11 -5.47 17.44
C ASP A 53 -4.62 -5.47 17.79
N ALA A 54 -4.25 -4.70 18.80
CA ALA A 54 -2.91 -4.59 19.36
C ALA A 54 -2.91 -4.75 20.89
N SER A 55 -3.91 -5.46 21.45
CA SER A 55 -4.15 -5.58 22.88
C SER A 55 -3.10 -6.42 23.62
N SER A 56 -2.47 -7.38 22.94
CA SER A 56 -1.38 -8.21 23.46
C SER A 56 -0.30 -8.42 22.41
N ASP A 57 0.86 -8.92 22.83
CA ASP A 57 1.96 -9.21 21.89
C ASP A 57 1.58 -10.33 20.90
N GLU A 58 0.75 -11.29 21.29
CA GLU A 58 0.19 -12.32 20.40
C GLU A 58 -0.75 -11.71 19.37
N GLN A 59 -1.62 -10.78 19.78
CA GLN A 59 -2.52 -10.08 18.85
C GLN A 59 -1.75 -9.18 17.88
N ILE A 60 -0.67 -8.54 18.34
CA ILE A 60 0.22 -7.77 17.48
C ILE A 60 0.83 -8.66 16.39
N GLU A 61 1.32 -9.86 16.74
CA GLU A 61 1.86 -10.81 15.76
C GLU A 61 0.79 -11.28 14.75
N CYS A 62 -0.40 -11.63 15.24
CA CYS A 62 -1.53 -11.99 14.38
C CYS A 62 -1.91 -10.84 13.43
N SER A 63 -1.98 -9.62 13.94
CA SER A 63 -2.32 -8.44 13.13
C SER A 63 -1.25 -8.10 12.09
N ILE A 64 0.03 -8.31 12.40
CA ILE A 64 1.13 -8.18 11.42
C ILE A 64 0.99 -9.23 10.31
N ALA A 65 0.77 -10.50 10.69
CA ALA A 65 0.59 -11.59 9.72
C ALA A 65 -0.63 -11.36 8.82
N GLU A 66 -1.74 -10.91 9.39
CA GLU A 66 -2.95 -10.55 8.66
C GLU A 66 -2.73 -9.40 7.68
N ALA A 67 -2.04 -8.35 8.11
CA ALA A 67 -1.70 -7.21 7.27
C ALA A 67 -0.77 -7.59 6.09
N ASP A 68 0.14 -8.55 6.31
CA ASP A 68 1.05 -9.07 5.28
C ASP A 68 0.30 -9.94 4.25
N LEU A 69 -0.78 -10.63 4.65
CA LEU A 69 -1.61 -11.44 3.76
C LEU A 69 -2.72 -10.64 3.08
N ALA A 70 -3.17 -9.53 3.67
CA ALA A 70 -4.28 -8.74 3.15
C ALA A 70 -4.15 -8.32 1.67
N PRO A 71 -2.96 -7.91 1.16
CA PRO A 71 -2.78 -7.63 -0.27
C PRO A 71 -2.99 -8.85 -1.17
N TRP A 72 -2.65 -10.05 -0.68
CA TRP A 72 -2.72 -11.30 -1.44
C TRP A 72 -4.15 -11.85 -1.57
N ARG A 73 -5.07 -11.43 -0.70
CA ARG A 73 -6.51 -11.76 -0.78
C ARG A 73 -7.25 -10.94 -1.84
N ARG A 74 -6.60 -9.94 -2.43
CA ARG A 74 -7.21 -9.07 -3.44
C ARG A 74 -6.53 -9.28 -4.78
N ILE A 75 -7.31 -9.40 -5.84
CA ILE A 75 -6.77 -9.47 -7.20
C ILE A 75 -5.97 -8.21 -7.54
N LEU A 76 -6.49 -7.03 -7.17
CA LEU A 76 -5.86 -5.73 -7.41
C LEU A 76 -5.78 -4.92 -6.11
N PRO A 77 -4.77 -4.04 -5.95
CA PRO A 77 -4.80 -3.02 -4.91
C PRO A 77 -5.99 -2.08 -5.15
N PRO A 78 -6.59 -1.50 -4.10
CA PRO A 78 -7.78 -0.65 -4.25
C PRO A 78 -7.51 0.61 -5.07
N THR A 79 -6.30 1.14 -4.99
CA THR A 79 -5.88 2.34 -5.73
C THR A 79 -4.40 2.24 -6.06
N VAL A 80 -4.04 2.67 -7.26
CA VAL A 80 -2.67 2.81 -7.73
C VAL A 80 -2.41 4.27 -8.08
N VAL A 81 -1.30 4.80 -7.63
CA VAL A 81 -0.84 6.15 -8.01
C VAL A 81 0.43 6.02 -8.82
N ALA A 82 0.41 6.53 -10.05
CA ALA A 82 1.56 6.55 -10.93
C ALA A 82 1.94 8.00 -11.29
N ARG A 83 3.22 8.23 -11.55
CA ARG A 83 3.69 9.52 -12.07
C ARG A 83 3.97 9.37 -13.56
N GLN A 84 3.40 10.25 -14.36
CA GLN A 84 3.61 10.26 -15.81
C GLN A 84 5.11 10.31 -16.14
N GLY A 85 5.53 9.51 -17.11
CA GLY A 85 6.94 9.45 -17.52
C GLY A 85 7.87 8.68 -16.55
N THR A 86 7.37 8.13 -15.45
CA THR A 86 8.16 7.29 -14.54
C THR A 86 7.75 5.83 -14.64
N LYS A 87 8.73 4.93 -14.53
CA LYS A 87 8.46 3.49 -14.50
C LYS A 87 7.64 3.15 -13.27
N ALA A 88 6.50 2.53 -13.50
CA ALA A 88 5.63 1.99 -12.45
C ALA A 88 5.06 0.65 -12.91
N SER A 89 4.69 -0.17 -11.96
CA SER A 89 4.09 -1.48 -12.22
C SER A 89 2.96 -1.78 -11.24
N VAL A 90 2.09 -2.68 -11.63
CA VAL A 90 0.95 -3.13 -10.84
C VAL A 90 1.05 -4.64 -10.65
N ALA A 91 0.95 -5.09 -9.41
CA ALA A 91 0.84 -6.49 -9.09
C ALA A 91 -0.62 -6.94 -9.12
N VAL A 92 -0.85 -8.10 -9.72
CA VAL A 92 -2.13 -8.81 -9.73
C VAL A 92 -1.93 -10.13 -9.00
N HIS A 93 -2.72 -10.40 -7.98
CA HIS A 93 -2.70 -11.65 -7.26
C HIS A 93 -3.83 -12.56 -7.74
N ALA A 94 -3.50 -13.80 -8.06
CA ALA A 94 -4.44 -14.78 -8.56
C ALA A 94 -3.99 -16.19 -8.17
N PRO A 95 -4.89 -17.20 -8.19
CA PRO A 95 -4.50 -18.58 -7.99
C PRO A 95 -3.31 -18.94 -8.90
N GLU A 96 -2.35 -19.69 -8.35
CA GLU A 96 -1.15 -20.08 -9.10
C GLU A 96 -1.55 -20.85 -10.37
N GLY A 97 -0.88 -20.52 -11.48
CA GLY A 97 -1.21 -21.09 -12.81
C GLY A 97 -2.39 -20.43 -13.53
N ALA A 98 -3.12 -19.50 -12.89
CA ALA A 98 -4.20 -18.81 -13.57
C ALA A 98 -3.71 -17.90 -14.70
N GLY A 99 -4.48 -17.83 -15.78
CA GLY A 99 -4.29 -16.84 -16.86
C GLY A 99 -4.70 -15.45 -16.37
N VAL A 100 -3.78 -14.48 -16.44
CA VAL A 100 -4.03 -13.11 -15.96
C VAL A 100 -3.82 -12.12 -17.07
N GLU A 101 -4.83 -11.26 -17.31
CA GLU A 101 -4.81 -10.12 -18.21
C GLU A 101 -5.07 -8.84 -17.41
N LEU A 102 -4.37 -7.77 -17.71
CA LEU A 102 -4.58 -6.45 -17.10
C LEU A 102 -4.64 -5.38 -18.18
N GLY A 103 -5.64 -4.53 -18.08
CA GLY A 103 -5.82 -3.37 -18.95
C GLY A 103 -6.13 -2.11 -18.16
N VAL A 104 -6.03 -0.97 -18.82
CA VAL A 104 -6.44 0.34 -18.33
C VAL A 104 -7.59 0.85 -19.19
N ALA A 105 -8.73 1.16 -18.59
CA ALA A 105 -9.77 1.97 -19.19
C ALA A 105 -9.47 3.44 -18.88
N LEU A 106 -9.25 4.24 -19.92
CA LEU A 106 -8.90 5.64 -19.79
C LEU A 106 -10.17 6.49 -19.49
N GLU A 107 -9.97 7.63 -18.84
CA GLU A 107 -11.04 8.57 -18.50
C GLU A 107 -11.77 9.10 -19.75
N ASP A 108 -11.08 9.22 -20.89
CA ASP A 108 -11.62 9.64 -22.18
C ASP A 108 -12.35 8.53 -22.96
N GLY A 109 -12.44 7.31 -22.41
CA GLY A 109 -13.13 6.17 -22.99
C GLY A 109 -12.23 5.23 -23.79
N GLY A 110 -10.94 5.50 -23.93
CA GLY A 110 -9.97 4.58 -24.52
C GLY A 110 -9.63 3.39 -23.61
N THR A 111 -9.09 2.31 -24.20
CA THR A 111 -8.56 1.18 -23.44
C THR A 111 -7.14 0.86 -23.89
N ARG A 112 -6.28 0.42 -22.95
CA ARG A 112 -4.93 -0.06 -23.25
C ARG A 112 -4.66 -1.35 -22.50
N GLU A 113 -4.14 -2.33 -23.20
CA GLU A 113 -3.63 -3.56 -22.58
C GLU A 113 -2.24 -3.29 -21.98
N LEU A 114 -1.96 -3.92 -20.84
CA LEU A 114 -0.69 -3.79 -20.15
C LEU A 114 0.20 -4.99 -20.41
N THR A 115 1.50 -4.74 -20.52
CA THR A 115 2.48 -5.78 -20.74
C THR A 115 2.90 -6.43 -19.43
N ARG A 116 2.79 -7.75 -19.35
CA ARG A 116 3.32 -8.53 -18.23
C ARG A 116 4.85 -8.46 -18.23
N VAL A 117 5.42 -8.23 -17.06
CA VAL A 117 6.87 -8.24 -16.83
C VAL A 117 7.27 -9.43 -15.97
N GLU A 118 8.55 -9.80 -16.01
CA GLU A 118 9.05 -10.89 -15.19
C GLU A 118 8.87 -10.56 -13.70
N ASP A 119 8.33 -11.51 -12.97
CA ASP A 119 8.16 -11.44 -11.51
C ASP A 119 8.68 -12.76 -10.92
N ARG A 120 9.62 -12.65 -9.97
CA ARG A 120 10.25 -13.80 -9.31
C ARG A 120 9.73 -13.99 -7.88
N THR A 121 8.62 -13.35 -7.54
CA THR A 121 8.00 -13.53 -6.23
C THR A 121 7.42 -14.92 -6.14
N SER A 122 7.80 -15.65 -5.10
CA SER A 122 7.25 -16.97 -4.84
C SER A 122 5.76 -16.88 -4.50
N PRO A 123 4.95 -17.83 -4.97
CA PRO A 123 3.56 -17.94 -4.56
C PRO A 123 3.43 -18.07 -3.04
N ARG A 124 2.31 -17.62 -2.49
CA ARG A 124 1.97 -17.71 -1.07
C ARG A 124 0.67 -18.49 -0.88
N GLU A 125 0.61 -19.27 0.19
CA GLU A 125 -0.62 -19.89 0.63
C GLU A 125 -1.47 -18.87 1.39
N VAL A 126 -2.69 -18.67 0.93
CA VAL A 126 -3.66 -17.73 1.49
C VAL A 126 -5.01 -18.44 1.55
N ASP A 127 -5.54 -18.63 2.74
CA ASP A 127 -6.84 -19.28 2.96
C ASP A 127 -6.94 -20.64 2.21
N ASP A 128 -5.93 -21.50 2.39
CA ASP A 128 -5.79 -22.83 1.75
C ASP A 128 -5.67 -22.82 0.21
N VAL A 129 -5.41 -21.65 -0.39
CA VAL A 129 -5.20 -21.49 -1.84
C VAL A 129 -3.80 -20.94 -2.10
N LEU A 130 -3.08 -21.57 -3.02
CA LEU A 130 -1.79 -21.05 -3.48
C LEU A 130 -2.01 -19.88 -4.43
N ILE A 131 -1.63 -18.69 -4.01
CA ILE A 131 -1.78 -17.44 -4.76
C ILE A 131 -0.43 -17.03 -5.35
N GLY A 132 -0.39 -16.87 -6.66
CA GLY A 132 0.73 -16.32 -7.41
C GLY A 132 0.59 -14.81 -7.64
N ARG A 133 1.68 -14.20 -8.08
CA ARG A 133 1.73 -12.77 -8.42
C ARG A 133 2.15 -12.59 -9.87
N ALA A 134 1.35 -11.86 -10.63
CA ALA A 134 1.68 -11.39 -11.98
C ALA A 134 1.88 -9.88 -11.97
N THR A 135 3.00 -9.39 -12.44
CA THR A 135 3.32 -7.97 -12.45
C THR A 135 3.22 -7.40 -13.87
N PHE A 136 2.58 -6.25 -14.00
CA PHE A 136 2.35 -5.56 -15.26
C PHE A 136 2.95 -4.17 -15.25
N ALA A 137 3.67 -3.81 -16.32
CA ALA A 137 4.23 -2.47 -16.48
C ALA A 137 3.16 -1.47 -16.91
N LEU A 138 3.14 -0.30 -16.27
CA LEU A 138 2.32 0.82 -16.71
C LEU A 138 3.04 1.58 -17.84
N PRO A 139 2.33 1.93 -18.94
CA PRO A 139 2.88 2.76 -19.99
C PRO A 139 3.33 4.12 -19.47
N LEU A 140 4.47 4.61 -19.94
CA LEU A 140 5.03 5.89 -19.52
C LEU A 140 4.23 7.09 -20.05
N ASP A 141 3.47 6.88 -21.11
CA ASP A 141 2.69 7.87 -21.85
C ASP A 141 1.20 7.89 -21.46
N LEU A 142 0.84 7.30 -20.33
CA LEU A 142 -0.52 7.41 -19.82
C LEU A 142 -0.87 8.88 -19.60
N PRO A 143 -2.07 9.33 -20.04
CA PRO A 143 -2.51 10.68 -19.80
C PRO A 143 -2.69 10.96 -18.30
N LEU A 144 -2.60 12.22 -17.90
CA LEU A 144 -2.93 12.65 -16.55
C LEU A 144 -4.42 12.46 -16.31
N GLY A 145 -4.79 12.06 -15.12
CA GLY A 145 -6.20 11.90 -14.73
C GLY A 145 -6.48 10.64 -13.95
N TRP A 146 -7.76 10.31 -13.87
CA TRP A 146 -8.26 9.13 -13.18
C TRP A 146 -8.66 8.06 -14.19
N HIS A 147 -8.06 6.92 -14.11
CA HIS A 147 -8.30 5.79 -14.98
C HIS A 147 -8.76 4.59 -14.15
N THR A 148 -9.22 3.54 -14.81
CA THR A 148 -9.62 2.30 -14.17
C THR A 148 -8.76 1.15 -14.66
N LEU A 149 -8.07 0.48 -13.74
CA LEU A 149 -7.45 -0.80 -13.99
C LEU A 149 -8.52 -1.88 -14.04
N VAL A 150 -8.42 -2.78 -15.01
CA VAL A 150 -9.34 -3.91 -15.16
C VAL A 150 -8.52 -5.19 -15.30
N ALA A 151 -8.56 -6.03 -14.27
CA ALA A 151 -7.94 -7.34 -14.29
C ALA A 151 -8.96 -8.42 -14.66
N ARG A 152 -8.56 -9.36 -15.49
CA ARG A 152 -9.32 -10.57 -15.82
C ARG A 152 -8.48 -11.77 -15.45
N VAL A 153 -9.02 -12.64 -14.63
CA VAL A 153 -8.35 -13.84 -14.13
C VAL A 153 -9.14 -15.06 -14.59
N ARG A 154 -8.48 -15.96 -15.33
CA ARG A 154 -9.03 -17.25 -15.75
C ARG A 154 -8.37 -18.36 -14.97
N VAL A 155 -9.13 -19.05 -14.16
CA VAL A 155 -8.67 -20.23 -13.44
C VAL A 155 -8.99 -21.46 -14.26
N GLU A 156 -8.02 -22.35 -14.41
CA GLU A 156 -8.21 -23.60 -15.13
C GLU A 156 -9.30 -24.44 -14.44
N GLY A 157 -10.27 -24.91 -15.23
CA GLY A 157 -11.42 -25.65 -14.71
C GLY A 157 -12.61 -24.78 -14.24
N GLU A 158 -12.49 -23.46 -14.21
CA GLU A 158 -13.62 -22.57 -13.97
C GLU A 158 -14.17 -22.02 -15.30
N GLU A 159 -15.50 -22.07 -15.49
CA GLU A 159 -16.15 -21.47 -16.68
C GLU A 159 -16.16 -19.94 -16.63
N ASN A 160 -16.17 -19.36 -15.42
CA ASN A 160 -16.31 -17.92 -15.22
C ASN A 160 -14.95 -17.22 -15.11
N VAL A 161 -14.81 -16.11 -15.85
CA VAL A 161 -13.68 -15.19 -15.70
C VAL A 161 -13.92 -14.28 -14.50
N ARG A 162 -13.03 -14.30 -13.52
CA ARG A 162 -13.06 -13.36 -12.39
C ARG A 162 -12.56 -12.01 -12.87
N THR A 163 -13.33 -10.96 -12.62
CA THR A 163 -12.96 -9.58 -12.99
C THR A 163 -12.82 -8.73 -11.74
N ALA A 164 -11.75 -7.94 -11.66
CA ALA A 164 -11.54 -6.96 -10.61
C ALA A 164 -11.17 -5.61 -11.22
N THR A 165 -11.57 -4.54 -10.54
CA THR A 165 -11.25 -3.17 -10.94
C THR A 165 -10.57 -2.42 -9.81
N ALA A 166 -9.71 -1.46 -10.18
CA ALA A 166 -9.05 -0.56 -9.25
C ALA A 166 -8.89 0.84 -9.85
N SER A 167 -8.85 1.86 -9.00
CA SER A 167 -8.58 3.22 -9.46
C SER A 167 -7.10 3.41 -9.77
N LEU A 168 -6.79 4.07 -10.88
CA LEU A 168 -5.44 4.48 -11.26
C LEU A 168 -5.39 6.00 -11.40
N ALA A 169 -4.69 6.67 -10.49
CA ALA A 169 -4.41 8.09 -10.58
C ALA A 169 -3.05 8.32 -11.25
N VAL A 170 -3.04 9.00 -12.40
CA VAL A 170 -1.81 9.40 -13.07
C VAL A 170 -1.56 10.88 -12.80
N THR A 171 -0.44 11.17 -12.12
CA THR A 171 -0.08 12.52 -11.67
C THR A 171 1.16 13.05 -12.37
N GLN A 172 1.36 14.37 -12.34
CA GLN A 172 2.59 14.98 -12.81
C GLN A 172 3.78 14.64 -11.89
N VAL A 173 4.97 14.56 -12.48
CA VAL A 173 6.21 14.63 -11.71
C VAL A 173 6.32 16.06 -11.18
N ARG A 174 6.16 16.25 -9.87
CA ARG A 174 6.37 17.55 -9.23
C ARG A 174 7.85 17.91 -9.41
N ARG A 175 8.16 18.87 -10.30
CA ARG A 175 9.44 19.57 -10.23
C ARG A 175 9.39 20.35 -8.93
N SER A 176 10.25 20.02 -7.97
CA SER A 176 10.50 20.91 -6.85
C SER A 176 11.11 22.19 -7.44
N GLU A 177 10.27 23.21 -7.60
CA GLU A 177 10.79 24.56 -7.71
C GLU A 177 11.46 24.84 -6.35
N GLU A 178 12.78 24.77 -6.32
CA GLU A 178 13.55 25.44 -5.28
C GLU A 178 13.12 26.92 -5.34
N ARG A 179 12.26 27.32 -4.42
CA ARG A 179 12.09 28.74 -4.12
C ARG A 179 13.44 29.22 -3.62
N ARG A 180 14.23 29.77 -4.54
CA ARG A 180 15.28 30.71 -4.18
C ARG A 180 14.58 31.88 -3.48
N VAL A 181 14.52 31.80 -2.16
CA VAL A 181 14.24 32.98 -1.33
C VAL A 181 15.45 33.88 -1.53
N GLY A 182 15.30 34.84 -2.44
CA GLY A 182 16.27 35.91 -2.62
C GLY A 182 16.37 36.66 -1.31
N LYS A 183 17.52 36.54 -0.66
CA LYS A 183 17.97 37.52 0.33
C LYS A 183 18.24 38.82 -0.42
N GLU A 184 17.33 39.75 -0.30
CA GLU A 184 17.63 41.15 -0.45
C GLU A 184 17.07 41.90 0.75
N CYS A 185 17.86 41.96 1.82
CA CYS A 185 17.79 43.05 2.77
C CYS A 185 18.91 44.04 2.44
N ARG A 186 18.54 45.21 2.04
CA ARG A 186 19.31 46.42 2.23
C ARG A 186 18.69 47.21 3.34
#